data_c3678cd2b1874db8d5c11c84a6522c75
#
_entry.id   c3678cd2b1874db8d5c11c84a6522c75
#
_cell.length_a   1.000
_cell.length_b   1.000
_cell.length_c   1.000
_cell.angle_alpha   90.00
_cell.angle_beta   90.00
_cell.angle_gamma   90.00
#
_symmetry.space_group_name_H-M   'P 1'
#
loop_
_entity.id
_entity.type
_entity.pdbx_description
1 polymer ?
#
loop_
_entity_poly.entity_id
_entity_poly.type
_entity_poly.pdbx_seq_one_letter_code
_entity_poly.pdbx_strand_id
1 'polypeptide(L)'
;MSGATKTIFIGSQYLRDNSIINDNVDGKVLEPLIRMTQDKVIQNTLGTPLYEKMIQLVKAASPALPSPVPITGNYKILLEDYIIPTLVQYVVYEAIPFLNFKFR
;
A
#
# COMPACT_ATOMS: atom_id res chain seq x y z
N MET A 1 -3.83 -17.41 11.91
CA MET A 1 -3.87 -17.10 11.29
C MET A 1 -3.48 -16.08 11.06
N SER A 2 -2.88 -16.11 11.01
CA SER A 2 -2.47 -15.24 10.79
C SER A 2 -2.95 -14.47 9.87
N GLY A 3 -3.60 -14.76 9.33
CA GLY A 3 -4.20 -13.96 8.35
C GLY A 3 -4.61 -12.60 8.77
N ALA A 4 -4.52 -12.38 10.02
CA ALA A 4 -4.89 -11.07 10.54
C ALA A 4 -3.99 -9.98 10.03
N THR A 5 -2.74 -10.31 9.74
CA THR A 5 -1.82 -9.30 9.23
C THR A 5 -1.55 -9.52 7.76
N LYS A 6 -1.95 -8.58 6.98
CA LYS A 6 -1.71 -8.60 5.55
C LYS A 6 -0.58 -7.65 5.21
N THR A 7 0.32 -8.10 4.35
CA THR A 7 1.41 -7.26 3.88
C THR A 7 0.85 -6.17 2.97
N ILE A 8 1.20 -4.94 3.25
CA ILE A 8 0.79 -3.80 2.43
C ILE A 8 2.03 -3.13 1.84
N PHE A 9 1.88 -2.57 0.63
CA PHE A 9 2.99 -1.92 -0.05
C PHE A 9 3.28 -0.53 0.52
N ILE A 10 2.27 0.14 1.04
CA ILE A 10 2.44 1.45 1.69
C ILE A 10 1.67 1.46 3.00
N GLY A 11 2.20 2.20 3.98
CA GLY A 11 1.49 2.42 5.24
C GLY A 11 0.73 3.73 5.23
N SER A 12 -0.06 3.96 6.28
CA SER A 12 -0.85 5.19 6.38
C SER A 12 0.03 6.42 6.47
N GLN A 13 1.17 6.33 7.15
CA GLN A 13 2.06 7.49 7.26
C GLN A 13 2.69 7.84 5.91
N TYR A 14 3.10 6.83 5.13
CA TYR A 14 3.61 7.09 3.80
C TYR A 14 2.56 7.79 2.94
N LEU A 15 1.31 7.34 3.04
CA LEU A 15 0.23 7.94 2.28
C LEU A 15 0.03 9.41 2.67
N ARG A 16 0.07 9.72 3.96
CA ARG A 16 -0.06 11.09 4.42
C ARG A 16 1.07 11.97 3.93
N ASP A 17 2.29 11.44 3.96
CA ASP A 17 3.47 12.21 3.57
C ASP A 17 3.55 12.48 2.07
N ASN A 18 2.91 11.64 1.27
CA ASN A 18 3.08 11.66 -0.19
C ASN A 18 1.79 11.91 -0.95
N SER A 19 0.77 12.44 -0.27
CA SER A 19 -0.50 12.74 -0.94
C SER A 19 -1.19 13.92 -0.26
N ILE A 20 -2.38 14.24 -0.75
CA ILE A 20 -3.19 15.30 -0.16
C ILE A 20 -3.87 14.87 1.15
N ILE A 21 -3.80 13.59 1.46
CA ILE A 21 -4.36 13.07 2.70
C ILE A 21 -3.45 13.48 3.85
N ASN A 22 -4.02 14.04 4.89
CA ASN A 22 -3.27 14.47 6.05
C ASN A 22 -3.84 13.84 7.32
N ASP A 23 -3.53 14.41 8.47
CA ASP A 23 -3.93 13.84 9.75
C ASP A 23 -5.42 13.93 10.02
N ASN A 24 -6.18 14.57 9.14
CA ASN A 24 -7.63 14.66 9.31
C ASN A 24 -8.34 13.33 9.11
N VAL A 25 -7.70 12.38 8.44
CA VAL A 25 -8.28 11.06 8.22
C VAL A 25 -7.62 10.07 9.17
N ASP A 26 -8.45 9.40 9.97
CA ASP A 26 -7.96 8.46 10.97
C ASP A 26 -7.27 7.27 10.29
N GLY A 27 -6.15 6.84 10.85
CA GLY A 27 -5.45 5.64 10.37
C GLY A 27 -6.31 4.40 10.41
N LYS A 28 -7.29 4.35 11.32
CA LYS A 28 -8.23 3.22 11.37
C LYS A 28 -9.08 3.13 10.12
N VAL A 29 -9.28 4.25 9.44
CA VAL A 29 -9.99 4.26 8.17
C VAL A 29 -9.02 3.99 7.02
N LEU A 30 -7.83 4.58 7.08
CA LEU A 30 -6.88 4.49 5.98
C LEU A 30 -6.32 3.09 5.78
N GLU A 31 -5.97 2.38 6.85
CA GLU A 31 -5.33 1.08 6.70
C GLU A 31 -6.20 0.04 6.02
N PRO A 32 -7.47 -0.14 6.46
CA PRO A 32 -8.34 -1.06 5.72
C PRO A 32 -8.57 -0.62 4.28
N LEU A 33 -8.63 0.70 4.06
CA LEU A 33 -8.81 1.24 2.72
C LEU A 33 -7.62 0.91 1.82
N ILE A 34 -6.40 1.04 2.35
CA ILE A 34 -5.19 0.70 1.62
C ILE A 34 -5.20 -0.78 1.23
N ARG A 35 -5.52 -1.66 2.17
CA ARG A 35 -5.56 -3.10 1.91
C ARG A 35 -6.58 -3.46 0.85
N MET A 36 -7.78 -2.89 0.96
CA MET A 36 -8.84 -3.18 0.01
C MET A 36 -8.47 -2.69 -1.38
N THR A 37 -7.91 -1.49 -1.47
CA THR A 37 -7.51 -0.93 -2.75
C THR A 37 -6.37 -1.74 -3.36
N GLN A 38 -5.41 -2.15 -2.54
CA GLN A 38 -4.31 -2.97 -2.99
C GLN A 38 -4.80 -4.28 -3.61
N ASP A 39 -5.70 -4.96 -2.92
CA ASP A 39 -6.25 -6.23 -3.43
C ASP A 39 -7.05 -6.02 -4.69
N LYS A 40 -7.87 -4.98 -4.71
CA LYS A 40 -8.81 -4.75 -5.81
C LYS A 40 -8.10 -4.27 -7.08
N VAL A 41 -7.14 -3.36 -6.92
CA VAL A 41 -6.52 -2.71 -8.07
C VAL A 41 -5.20 -3.37 -8.44
N ILE A 42 -4.29 -3.48 -7.48
CA ILE A 42 -2.94 -3.94 -7.79
C ILE A 42 -2.95 -5.41 -8.16
N GLN A 43 -3.66 -6.24 -7.42
CA GLN A 43 -3.73 -7.66 -7.73
C GLN A 43 -4.34 -7.89 -9.11
N ASN A 44 -5.41 -7.17 -9.44
CA ASN A 44 -6.04 -7.32 -10.74
C ASN A 44 -5.16 -6.84 -11.89
N THR A 45 -4.37 -5.80 -11.64
CA THR A 45 -3.49 -5.25 -12.67
C THR A 45 -2.29 -6.15 -12.93
N LEU A 46 -1.67 -6.68 -11.88
CA LEU A 46 -0.48 -7.51 -12.00
C LEU A 46 -0.79 -8.97 -12.34
N GLY A 47 -1.95 -9.44 -11.95
CA GLY A 47 -2.26 -10.87 -11.93
C GLY A 47 -1.76 -11.51 -10.64
N THR A 48 -2.43 -12.57 -10.26
CA THR A 48 -2.18 -13.20 -8.96
C THR A 48 -0.73 -13.68 -8.78
N PRO A 49 -0.11 -14.37 -9.78
CA PRO A 49 1.26 -14.84 -9.55
C PRO A 49 2.26 -13.73 -9.30
N LEU A 50 2.22 -12.66 -10.08
CA LEU A 50 3.14 -11.54 -9.89
C LEU A 50 2.83 -10.78 -8.62
N TYR A 51 1.54 -10.59 -8.31
CA TYR A 51 1.14 -9.95 -7.08
C TYR A 51 1.69 -10.68 -5.86
N GLU A 52 1.55 -12.01 -5.85
CA GLU A 52 2.05 -12.80 -4.73
C GLU A 52 3.57 -12.75 -4.63
N LYS A 53 4.25 -12.73 -5.77
CA LYS A 53 5.70 -12.57 -5.78
C LYS A 53 6.12 -11.24 -5.15
N MET A 54 5.43 -10.16 -5.49
CA MET A 54 5.73 -8.86 -4.91
C MET A 54 5.45 -8.81 -3.40
N ILE A 55 4.36 -9.46 -2.97
CA ILE A 55 4.06 -9.56 -1.54
C ILE A 55 5.19 -10.27 -0.80
N GLN A 56 5.68 -11.39 -1.36
CA GLN A 56 6.78 -12.12 -0.75
C GLN A 56 8.04 -11.27 -0.65
N LEU A 57 8.34 -10.52 -1.69
CA LEU A 57 9.53 -9.67 -1.69
C LEU A 57 9.43 -8.56 -0.65
N VAL A 58 8.27 -7.95 -0.52
CA VAL A 58 8.05 -6.90 0.48
C VAL A 58 8.16 -7.48 1.90
N LYS A 59 7.59 -8.66 2.12
CA LYS A 59 7.71 -9.31 3.42
C LYS A 59 9.17 -9.61 3.77
N ALA A 60 9.94 -10.09 2.79
CA ALA A 60 11.33 -10.44 3.03
C ALA A 60 12.21 -9.21 3.27
N ALA A 61 11.78 -8.05 2.81
CA ALA A 61 12.51 -6.80 2.98
C ALA A 61 12.14 -6.06 4.28
N SER A 62 11.23 -6.60 5.07
CA SER A 62 10.76 -5.92 6.28
C SER A 62 11.89 -5.70 7.27
N PRO A 63 12.07 -4.48 7.79
CA PRO A 63 13.09 -4.21 8.80
C PRO A 63 12.83 -4.92 10.13
N ALA A 64 11.63 -5.46 10.34
CA ALA A 64 11.31 -6.21 11.54
C ALA A 64 11.94 -7.60 11.55
N LEU A 65 12.43 -8.08 10.40
CA LEU A 65 13.06 -9.39 10.31
C LEU A 65 14.51 -9.34 10.76
N PRO A 66 15.03 -10.48 11.27
CA PRO A 66 16.45 -10.52 11.66
C PRO A 66 17.40 -10.27 10.50
N SER A 67 17.04 -10.73 9.31
CA SER A 67 17.90 -10.58 8.12
C SER A 67 17.05 -10.13 6.93
N PRO A 68 16.66 -8.85 6.89
CA PRO A 68 15.85 -8.38 5.77
C PRO A 68 16.62 -8.47 4.46
N VAL A 69 15.91 -8.85 3.40
CA VAL A 69 16.48 -8.96 2.06
C VAL A 69 15.93 -7.79 1.23
N PRO A 70 16.78 -6.85 0.82
CA PRO A 70 16.28 -5.70 0.05
C PRO A 70 15.81 -6.13 -1.34
N ILE A 71 14.79 -5.43 -1.82
CA ILE A 71 14.29 -5.65 -3.16
C ILE A 71 15.22 -4.94 -4.14
N THR A 72 15.60 -5.63 -5.22
CA THR A 72 16.54 -5.07 -6.19
C THR A 72 16.06 -5.34 -7.62
N GLY A 73 16.74 -4.73 -8.58
CA GLY A 73 16.53 -4.98 -10.00
C GLY A 73 15.16 -4.53 -10.47
N ASN A 74 14.60 -5.29 -11.40
CA ASN A 74 13.34 -4.92 -12.02
C ASN A 74 12.17 -4.92 -11.06
N TYR A 75 12.23 -5.75 -10.03
CA TYR A 75 11.16 -5.76 -9.02
C TYR A 75 11.16 -4.47 -8.22
N LYS A 76 12.33 -3.92 -7.92
CA LYS A 76 12.42 -2.64 -7.24
C LYS A 76 11.84 -1.52 -8.09
N ILE A 77 12.16 -1.51 -9.37
CA ILE A 77 11.62 -0.53 -10.31
C ILE A 77 10.10 -0.64 -10.38
N LEU A 78 9.60 -1.87 -10.52
CA LEU A 78 8.16 -2.10 -10.57
C LEU A 78 7.48 -1.57 -9.32
N LEU A 79 8.04 -1.88 -8.16
CA LEU A 79 7.44 -1.45 -6.90
C LEU A 79 7.46 0.07 -6.74
N GLU A 80 8.62 0.68 -6.90
CA GLU A 80 8.80 2.10 -6.56
C GLU A 80 8.28 3.04 -7.64
N ASP A 81 8.39 2.65 -8.90
CA ASP A 81 8.03 3.55 -10.00
C ASP A 81 6.60 3.35 -10.49
N TYR A 82 6.02 2.18 -10.24
CA TYR A 82 4.70 1.85 -10.78
C TYR A 82 3.69 1.45 -9.72
N ILE A 83 4.00 0.48 -8.87
CA ILE A 83 3.03 -0.04 -7.91
C ILE A 83 2.69 1.00 -6.85
N ILE A 84 3.70 1.55 -6.19
CA ILE A 84 3.47 2.50 -5.10
C ILE A 84 2.78 3.77 -5.59
N PRO A 85 3.25 4.43 -6.67
CA PRO A 85 2.54 5.63 -7.14
C PRO A 85 1.11 5.35 -7.56
N THR A 86 0.87 4.21 -8.21
CA THR A 86 -0.50 3.83 -8.62
C THR A 86 -1.38 3.61 -7.39
N LEU A 87 -0.86 2.89 -6.41
CA LEU A 87 -1.62 2.60 -5.20
C LEU A 87 -1.97 3.90 -4.45
N VAL A 88 -1.00 4.82 -4.34
CA VAL A 88 -1.26 6.11 -3.71
C VAL A 88 -2.42 6.84 -4.39
N GLN A 89 -2.40 6.89 -5.73
CA GLN A 89 -3.44 7.56 -6.47
C GLN A 89 -4.82 6.94 -6.24
N TYR A 90 -4.90 5.62 -6.28
CA TYR A 90 -6.18 4.94 -6.09
C TYR A 90 -6.69 5.06 -4.65
N VAL A 91 -5.80 5.00 -3.67
CA VAL A 91 -6.24 5.16 -2.29
C VAL A 91 -6.75 6.57 -2.04
N VAL A 92 -6.07 7.58 -2.60
CA VAL A 92 -6.53 8.96 -2.49
C VAL A 92 -7.94 9.09 -3.09
N TYR A 93 -8.16 8.50 -4.25
CA TYR A 93 -9.47 8.53 -4.89
C TYR A 93 -10.53 7.89 -4.01
N GLU A 94 -10.23 6.72 -3.44
CA GLU A 94 -11.18 6.02 -2.59
C GLU A 94 -11.43 6.75 -1.28
N ALA A 95 -10.48 7.59 -0.86
CA ALA A 95 -10.60 8.33 0.40
C ALA A 95 -11.41 9.60 0.28
N ILE A 96 -11.72 10.03 -0.93
CA ILE A 96 -12.40 11.32 -1.15
C ILE A 96 -13.66 11.48 -0.31
N PRO A 97 -14.56 10.49 -0.21
CA PRO A 97 -15.76 10.65 0.62
C PRO A 97 -15.45 10.95 2.09
N PHE A 98 -14.34 10.43 2.60
CA PHE A 98 -13.95 10.65 3.98
C PHE A 98 -13.34 12.03 4.19
N LEU A 99 -12.67 12.55 3.16
CA LEU A 99 -12.08 13.88 3.22
C LEU A 99 -13.13 14.98 3.28
N ASN A 100 -14.23 14.76 2.61
CA ASN A 100 -15.27 15.78 2.47
C ASN A 100 -15.83 16.25 3.81
N PHE A 101 -15.79 15.38 4.80
CA PHE A 101 -16.31 15.74 6.13
C PHE A 101 -15.47 16.79 6.82
N LYS A 102 -14.28 17.02 6.35
CA LYS A 102 -13.35 17.94 7.00
C LYS A 102 -13.42 19.35 6.45
N PHE A 103 -14.24 19.57 5.45
CA PHE A 103 -14.37 20.90 4.84
C PHE A 103 -15.52 21.71 5.40
N ARG A 104 -16.05 21.28 6.50
CA ARG A 104 -17.16 22.00 7.11
C ARG A 104 -16.72 23.22 7.87
#